data_f7d0285db50be7596ec29aed3f0bba8d
#
_entry.id   f7d0285db50be7596ec29aed3f0bba8d
#
_cell.length_a   1.000
_cell.length_b   1.000
_cell.length_c   1.000
_cell.angle_alpha   90.00
_cell.angle_beta   90.00
_cell.angle_gamma   90.00
#
_symmetry.space_group_name_H-M   'P 1'
#
loop_
_entity.id
_entity.type
_entity.pdbx_description
1 polymer ?
#
loop_
_entity_poly.entity_id
_entity_poly.type
_entity_poly.pdbx_seq_one_letter_code
_entity_poly.pdbx_strand_id
1 'polypeptide(L)'
;MTAMSEEDMKIIGKNVSLARRRRGVSQIDLAKQAAVSQVHLSCVENGKTGVALNIVMRLAESLGCSLDELVYGQRNGRKESIRFEPVEGAPFGTKIPVRGTKSAAGYDFYAPYDIVVPPHGLSKLVHFNIKAIMPQDMFLFLRIRSGLAVKHGLMVHCSGIIDADYANNPDNDGNIGAMFINSSDEEYIIKKGERCMQGIFLCYNTTNNDNASGARGGGYGSSGKF
;
A
#
# COMPACT_ATOMS: atom_id res chain seq x y z
N MET A 1 31.64 8.38 19.67
CA MET A 1 30.46 8.89 18.94
C MET A 1 30.94 9.27 17.56
N THR A 2 30.50 8.61 16.54
CA THR A 2 30.84 8.95 15.15
C THR A 2 30.08 10.22 14.77
N ALA A 3 30.78 11.24 14.26
CA ALA A 3 30.16 12.46 13.78
C ALA A 3 29.29 12.15 12.54
N MET A 4 28.23 12.91 12.33
CA MET A 4 27.37 12.83 11.14
C MET A 4 28.23 13.07 9.88
N SER A 5 28.08 12.21 8.86
CA SER A 5 28.85 12.37 7.62
C SER A 5 28.38 13.63 6.83
N GLU A 6 29.23 14.14 5.96
CA GLU A 6 28.84 15.27 5.07
C GLU A 6 27.66 14.89 4.17
N GLU A 7 27.57 13.63 3.78
CA GLU A 7 26.47 13.13 2.93
C GLU A 7 25.16 13.13 3.72
N ASP A 8 25.15 12.66 4.97
CA ASP A 8 23.98 12.71 5.85
C ASP A 8 23.51 14.14 6.08
N MET A 9 24.43 15.07 6.32
CA MET A 9 24.11 16.50 6.49
C MET A 9 23.42 17.07 5.26
N LYS A 10 23.89 16.75 4.06
CA LYS A 10 23.28 17.18 2.80
C LYS A 10 21.90 16.58 2.58
N ILE A 11 21.72 15.29 2.90
CA ILE A 11 20.44 14.58 2.78
C ILE A 11 19.41 15.22 3.71
N ILE A 12 19.72 15.34 5.01
CA ILE A 12 18.82 15.92 6.01
C ILE A 12 18.48 17.36 5.65
N GLY A 13 19.48 18.17 5.29
CA GLY A 13 19.27 19.56 4.93
C GLY A 13 18.33 19.74 3.74
N LYS A 14 18.56 18.95 2.68
CA LYS A 14 17.69 18.92 1.51
C LYS A 14 16.25 18.55 1.86
N ASN A 15 16.06 17.53 2.73
CA ASN A 15 14.75 17.05 3.14
C ASN A 15 13.99 18.09 3.96
N VAL A 16 14.67 18.77 4.91
CA VAL A 16 14.09 19.87 5.68
C VAL A 16 13.64 21.01 4.74
N SER A 17 14.49 21.41 3.79
CA SER A 17 14.17 22.45 2.80
C SER A 17 12.96 22.08 1.94
N LEU A 18 12.90 20.84 1.46
CA LEU A 18 11.77 20.33 0.67
C LEU A 18 10.47 20.32 1.48
N ALA A 19 10.49 19.80 2.71
CA ALA A 19 9.32 19.74 3.59
C ALA A 19 8.79 21.15 3.88
N ARG A 20 9.69 22.09 4.19
CA ARG A 20 9.33 23.49 4.43
C ARG A 20 8.66 24.14 3.20
N ARG A 21 9.26 23.99 2.01
CA ARG A 21 8.72 24.56 0.77
C ARG A 21 7.36 24.00 0.41
N ARG A 22 7.12 22.69 0.63
CA ARG A 22 5.82 22.05 0.41
C ARG A 22 4.72 22.64 1.28
N ARG A 23 5.07 23.05 2.50
CA ARG A 23 4.14 23.75 3.43
C ARG A 23 4.00 25.24 3.16
N GLY A 24 4.77 25.82 2.23
CA GLY A 24 4.74 27.25 1.95
C GLY A 24 5.28 28.11 3.10
N VAL A 25 6.07 27.53 4.03
CA VAL A 25 6.60 28.24 5.21
C VAL A 25 7.95 28.85 4.87
N SER A 26 8.19 30.11 5.32
CA SER A 26 9.49 30.76 5.17
C SER A 26 10.55 30.15 6.11
N GLN A 27 11.84 30.35 5.81
CA GLN A 27 12.92 29.95 6.73
C GLN A 27 12.80 30.66 8.09
N ILE A 28 12.38 31.92 8.09
CA ILE A 28 12.23 32.71 9.31
C ILE A 28 11.13 32.12 10.19
N ASP A 29 9.99 31.80 9.61
CA ASP A 29 8.85 31.26 10.36
C ASP A 29 9.15 29.85 10.89
N LEU A 30 9.76 28.98 10.07
CA LEU A 30 10.15 27.66 10.53
C LEU A 30 11.20 27.72 11.64
N ALA A 31 12.19 28.59 11.52
CA ALA A 31 13.21 28.79 12.55
C ALA A 31 12.59 29.22 13.88
N LYS A 32 11.62 30.14 13.83
CA LYS A 32 10.86 30.59 15.00
C LYS A 32 10.05 29.45 15.62
N GLN A 33 9.32 28.67 14.81
CA GLN A 33 8.50 27.53 15.28
C GLN A 33 9.37 26.44 15.93
N ALA A 34 10.51 26.12 15.30
CA ALA A 34 11.43 25.11 15.79
C ALA A 34 12.41 25.62 16.89
N ALA A 35 12.27 26.87 17.31
CA ALA A 35 13.14 27.52 18.30
C ALA A 35 14.65 27.40 17.96
N VAL A 36 15.01 27.71 16.72
CA VAL A 36 16.40 27.82 16.24
C VAL A 36 16.63 29.17 15.55
N SER A 37 17.88 29.57 15.37
CA SER A 37 18.15 30.78 14.58
C SER A 37 17.96 30.50 13.08
N GLN A 38 17.50 31.53 12.35
CA GLN A 38 17.35 31.44 10.90
C GLN A 38 18.68 31.11 10.22
N VAL A 39 19.79 31.65 10.71
CA VAL A 39 21.13 31.36 10.23
C VAL A 39 21.48 29.88 10.38
N HIS A 40 21.18 29.28 11.55
CA HIS A 40 21.42 27.89 11.80
C HIS A 40 20.56 27.02 10.88
N LEU A 41 19.26 27.31 10.75
CA LEU A 41 18.36 26.61 9.84
C LEU A 41 18.86 26.69 8.39
N SER A 42 19.33 27.86 7.95
CA SER A 42 19.92 28.03 6.61
C SER A 42 21.17 27.16 6.41
N CYS A 43 22.04 27.08 7.42
CA CYS A 43 23.22 26.22 7.39
C CYS A 43 22.82 24.73 7.31
N VAL A 44 21.81 24.31 8.08
CA VAL A 44 21.27 22.95 8.03
C VAL A 44 20.69 22.63 6.66
N GLU A 45 19.80 23.49 6.13
CA GLU A 45 19.17 23.26 4.80
C GLU A 45 20.19 23.18 3.66
N ASN A 46 21.34 23.83 3.79
CA ASN A 46 22.44 23.77 2.82
C ASN A 46 23.46 22.66 3.12
N GLY A 47 23.26 21.84 4.12
CA GLY A 47 24.16 20.73 4.50
C GLY A 47 25.54 21.20 4.98
N LYS A 48 25.65 22.45 5.47
CA LYS A 48 26.90 23.05 5.93
C LYS A 48 27.22 22.75 7.38
N THR A 49 26.23 22.26 8.15
CA THR A 49 26.37 21.90 9.56
C THR A 49 25.50 20.71 9.90
N GLY A 50 25.97 19.90 10.83
CA GLY A 50 25.16 18.84 11.42
C GLY A 50 24.02 19.43 12.27
N VAL A 51 22.98 18.63 12.48
CA VAL A 51 21.82 19.02 13.28
C VAL A 51 21.62 18.02 14.41
N ALA A 52 21.45 18.49 15.63
CA ALA A 52 21.18 17.63 16.78
C ALA A 52 19.79 17.02 16.69
N LEU A 53 19.63 15.79 17.19
CA LEU A 53 18.37 15.03 17.12
C LEU A 53 17.18 15.83 17.68
N ASN A 54 17.35 16.52 18.79
CA ASN A 54 16.30 17.35 19.40
C ASN A 54 15.84 18.52 18.50
N ILE A 55 16.72 19.02 17.63
CA ILE A 55 16.36 20.04 16.64
C ILE A 55 15.60 19.39 15.49
N VAL A 56 16.04 18.21 15.01
CA VAL A 56 15.31 17.46 13.97
C VAL A 56 13.90 17.12 14.42
N MET A 57 13.72 16.72 15.69
CA MET A 57 12.39 16.45 16.28
C MET A 57 11.48 17.69 16.22
N ARG A 58 11.99 18.87 16.65
CA ARG A 58 11.22 20.12 16.61
C ARG A 58 10.91 20.58 15.18
N LEU A 59 11.84 20.37 14.25
CA LEU A 59 11.60 20.63 12.83
C LEU A 59 10.51 19.70 12.26
N ALA A 60 10.55 18.40 12.58
CA ALA A 60 9.54 17.43 12.18
C ALA A 60 8.16 17.80 12.72
N GLU A 61 8.05 18.15 14.00
CA GLU A 61 6.80 18.60 14.63
C GLU A 61 6.27 19.88 13.97
N SER A 62 7.11 20.91 13.80
CA SER A 62 6.73 22.17 13.15
C SER A 62 6.30 21.97 11.69
N LEU A 63 6.90 21.02 11.01
CA LEU A 63 6.58 20.67 9.61
C LEU A 63 5.48 19.61 9.51
N GLY A 64 5.03 19.00 10.63
CA GLY A 64 4.03 17.90 10.67
C GLY A 64 4.40 16.74 9.75
N CYS A 65 5.66 16.35 9.77
CA CYS A 65 6.20 15.19 9.07
C CYS A 65 6.90 14.26 10.06
N SER A 66 7.22 13.04 9.65
CA SER A 66 7.95 12.11 10.50
C SER A 66 9.45 12.44 10.55
N LEU A 67 10.14 11.98 11.60
CA LEU A 67 11.60 12.02 11.68
C LEU A 67 12.25 11.31 10.48
N ASP A 68 11.70 10.17 10.09
CA ASP A 68 12.19 9.38 8.96
C ASP A 68 12.15 10.18 7.65
N GLU A 69 11.10 10.99 7.45
CA GLU A 69 11.02 11.89 6.28
C GLU A 69 12.12 12.93 6.27
N LEU A 70 12.55 13.43 7.43
CA LEU A 70 13.64 14.39 7.49
C LEU A 70 15.02 13.74 7.42
N VAL A 71 15.21 12.58 8.04
CA VAL A 71 16.52 11.90 8.11
C VAL A 71 16.83 11.14 6.83
N TYR A 72 15.90 10.34 6.35
CA TYR A 72 16.11 9.47 5.17
C TYR A 72 15.52 10.05 3.89
N GLY A 73 14.84 11.16 3.98
CA GLY A 73 14.04 11.70 2.90
C GLY A 73 12.67 11.03 2.84
N GLN A 74 11.78 11.59 2.06
CA GLN A 74 10.74 10.75 1.54
C GLN A 74 11.47 9.66 0.77
N ARG A 75 11.40 8.42 1.27
CA ARG A 75 11.88 7.28 0.49
C ARG A 75 11.42 7.54 -0.93
N ASN A 76 12.37 7.74 -1.84
CA ASN A 76 12.11 8.02 -3.25
C ASN A 76 11.60 6.74 -3.96
N GLY A 77 10.49 6.22 -3.50
CA GLY A 77 9.42 5.88 -4.36
C GLY A 77 8.45 7.05 -4.20
N ARG A 78 7.99 7.66 -5.26
CA ARG A 78 6.64 8.22 -5.27
C ARG A 78 5.86 7.29 -4.33
N LYS A 79 5.13 7.84 -3.30
CA LYS A 79 4.04 7.05 -2.77
C LYS A 79 3.26 6.70 -4.02
N GLU A 80 3.53 5.53 -4.57
CA GLU A 80 2.63 4.98 -5.57
C GLU A 80 1.32 5.06 -4.84
N SER A 81 0.45 5.93 -5.33
CA SER A 81 -0.77 6.22 -4.60
C SER A 81 -1.50 4.90 -4.52
N ILE A 82 -1.63 4.36 -3.32
CA ILE A 82 -2.37 3.11 -3.12
C ILE A 82 -3.74 3.31 -3.72
N ARG A 83 -4.06 2.54 -4.74
CA ARG A 83 -5.32 2.66 -5.48
C ARG A 83 -5.69 1.38 -6.18
N PHE A 84 -6.95 1.27 -6.53
CA PHE A 84 -7.44 0.26 -7.45
C PHE A 84 -7.71 0.90 -8.80
N GLU A 85 -7.42 0.16 -9.87
CA GLU A 85 -7.73 0.53 -11.24
C GLU A 85 -8.46 -0.62 -11.95
N PRO A 86 -9.37 -0.34 -12.90
CA PRO A 86 -9.83 -1.38 -13.81
C PRO A 86 -8.64 -1.93 -14.61
N VAL A 87 -8.67 -3.23 -14.91
CA VAL A 87 -7.72 -3.81 -15.86
C VAL A 87 -8.05 -3.38 -17.29
N GLU A 88 -7.10 -3.52 -18.19
CA GLU A 88 -7.33 -3.28 -19.62
C GLU A 88 -8.50 -4.16 -20.13
N GLY A 89 -9.41 -3.55 -20.88
CA GLY A 89 -10.61 -4.25 -21.39
C GLY A 89 -11.68 -4.56 -20.35
N ALA A 90 -11.57 -4.03 -19.12
CA ALA A 90 -12.60 -4.22 -18.09
C ALA A 90 -13.97 -3.73 -18.58
N PRO A 91 -15.08 -4.45 -18.25
CA PRO A 91 -16.42 -4.02 -18.63
C PRO A 91 -16.75 -2.62 -18.11
N PHE A 92 -17.50 -1.85 -18.92
CA PHE A 92 -18.02 -0.55 -18.48
C PHE A 92 -18.83 -0.68 -17.18
N GLY A 93 -18.57 0.18 -16.21
CA GLY A 93 -19.24 0.14 -14.91
C GLY A 93 -18.62 -0.86 -13.92
N THR A 94 -17.41 -1.40 -14.19
CA THR A 94 -16.63 -2.17 -13.21
C THR A 94 -16.50 -1.38 -11.91
N LYS A 95 -16.94 -1.96 -10.80
CA LYS A 95 -16.97 -1.30 -9.49
C LYS A 95 -15.59 -1.34 -8.85
N ILE A 96 -15.04 -0.16 -8.58
CA ILE A 96 -13.79 -0.01 -7.81
C ILE A 96 -14.07 -0.34 -6.33
N PRO A 97 -13.20 -1.13 -5.66
CA PRO A 97 -13.33 -1.42 -4.24
C PRO A 97 -13.28 -0.14 -3.38
N VAL A 98 -14.19 -0.04 -2.42
CA VAL A 98 -14.27 1.11 -1.50
C VAL A 98 -14.42 0.65 -0.06
N ARG A 99 -14.02 1.51 0.89
CA ARG A 99 -14.22 1.24 2.32
C ARG A 99 -15.66 1.57 2.72
N GLY A 100 -16.27 0.72 3.51
CA GLY A 100 -17.65 0.91 3.96
C GLY A 100 -17.81 2.04 4.98
N THR A 101 -16.78 2.34 5.78
CA THR A 101 -16.77 3.42 6.79
C THR A 101 -15.41 4.10 6.85
N LYS A 102 -15.35 5.29 7.47
CA LYS A 102 -14.11 6.06 7.63
C LYS A 102 -13.00 5.28 8.35
N SER A 103 -13.36 4.40 9.27
CA SER A 103 -12.41 3.61 10.09
C SER A 103 -12.28 2.16 9.63
N ALA A 104 -12.95 1.74 8.53
CA ALA A 104 -12.77 0.40 7.98
C ALA A 104 -11.36 0.24 7.41
N ALA A 105 -10.69 -0.86 7.73
CA ALA A 105 -9.39 -1.20 7.14
C ALA A 105 -9.55 -1.81 5.73
N GLY A 106 -10.64 -2.57 5.52
CA GLY A 106 -10.87 -3.32 4.29
C GLY A 106 -11.65 -2.55 3.23
N TYR A 107 -11.24 -2.74 1.99
CA TYR A 107 -11.94 -2.28 0.79
C TYR A 107 -12.85 -3.39 0.30
N ASP A 108 -14.15 -3.13 0.18
CA ASP A 108 -15.15 -4.10 -0.26
C ASP A 108 -15.06 -4.33 -1.77
N PHE A 109 -14.91 -5.60 -2.17
CA PHE A 109 -14.99 -6.07 -3.54
C PHE A 109 -16.40 -6.55 -3.85
N TYR A 110 -16.86 -6.28 -5.05
CA TYR A 110 -18.22 -6.56 -5.51
C TYR A 110 -18.22 -7.71 -6.52
N ALA A 111 -19.12 -8.67 -6.35
CA ALA A 111 -19.29 -9.76 -7.29
C ALA A 111 -19.59 -9.23 -8.71
N PRO A 112 -18.78 -9.56 -9.72
CA PRO A 112 -18.97 -9.04 -11.09
C PRO A 112 -20.18 -9.67 -11.80
N TYR A 113 -20.59 -10.85 -11.36
CA TYR A 113 -21.76 -11.63 -11.81
C TYR A 113 -22.23 -12.53 -10.67
N ASP A 114 -23.32 -13.29 -10.85
CA ASP A 114 -23.77 -14.27 -9.87
C ASP A 114 -22.73 -15.39 -9.74
N ILE A 115 -22.21 -15.58 -8.52
CA ILE A 115 -21.16 -16.57 -8.22
C ILE A 115 -21.82 -17.73 -7.48
N VAL A 116 -21.90 -18.89 -8.14
CA VAL A 116 -22.39 -20.13 -7.53
C VAL A 116 -21.30 -20.80 -6.74
N VAL A 117 -21.54 -21.09 -5.46
CA VAL A 117 -20.64 -21.83 -4.59
C VAL A 117 -21.36 -23.07 -4.10
N PRO A 118 -21.05 -24.26 -4.66
CA PRO A 118 -21.77 -25.51 -4.33
C PRO A 118 -21.51 -25.94 -2.89
N PRO A 119 -22.39 -26.75 -2.29
CA PRO A 119 -22.20 -27.30 -0.96
C PRO A 119 -20.86 -28.06 -0.88
N HIS A 120 -20.14 -27.87 0.23
CA HIS A 120 -18.81 -28.49 0.46
C HIS A 120 -17.84 -28.40 -0.71
N GLY A 121 -17.98 -27.35 -1.54
CA GLY A 121 -17.26 -27.21 -2.81
C GLY A 121 -16.66 -25.82 -3.04
N LEU A 122 -16.13 -25.65 -4.23
CA LEU A 122 -15.46 -24.45 -4.71
C LEU A 122 -16.25 -23.77 -5.81
N SER A 123 -16.28 -22.45 -5.81
CA SER A 123 -16.69 -21.69 -6.99
C SER A 123 -15.67 -21.87 -8.13
N LYS A 124 -16.04 -21.48 -9.35
CA LYS A 124 -15.06 -21.18 -10.39
C LYS A 124 -14.19 -19.99 -9.95
N LEU A 125 -13.02 -19.84 -10.58
CA LEU A 125 -12.20 -18.64 -10.42
C LEU A 125 -12.98 -17.40 -10.91
N VAL A 126 -13.12 -16.43 -10.04
CA VAL A 126 -13.81 -15.16 -10.29
C VAL A 126 -12.79 -14.08 -10.50
N HIS A 127 -12.78 -13.44 -11.67
CA HIS A 127 -11.97 -12.28 -11.97
C HIS A 127 -12.78 -11.01 -11.70
N PHE A 128 -12.23 -10.10 -10.89
CA PHE A 128 -12.91 -8.87 -10.46
C PHE A 128 -12.74 -7.72 -11.45
N ASN A 129 -11.92 -7.90 -12.48
CA ASN A 129 -11.55 -6.89 -13.48
C ASN A 129 -10.90 -5.65 -12.87
N ILE A 130 -10.19 -5.83 -11.77
CA ILE A 130 -9.54 -4.80 -10.96
C ILE A 130 -8.10 -5.23 -10.70
N LYS A 131 -7.17 -4.27 -10.76
CA LYS A 131 -5.79 -4.38 -10.28
C LYS A 131 -5.54 -3.43 -9.12
N ALA A 132 -4.56 -3.75 -8.29
CA ALA A 132 -4.15 -2.94 -7.14
C ALA A 132 -2.75 -2.37 -7.41
N ILE A 133 -2.64 -1.05 -7.39
CA ILE A 133 -1.36 -0.34 -7.48
C ILE A 133 -0.93 0.02 -6.07
N MET A 134 0.29 -0.34 -5.69
CA MET A 134 0.82 -0.12 -4.34
C MET A 134 2.35 -0.08 -4.35
N PRO A 135 2.99 0.52 -3.30
CA PRO A 135 4.43 0.45 -3.10
C PRO A 135 4.96 -0.98 -2.97
N GLN A 136 6.24 -1.20 -3.34
CA GLN A 136 6.88 -2.51 -3.35
C GLN A 136 7.05 -3.15 -1.96
N ASP A 137 6.91 -2.38 -0.89
CA ASP A 137 6.96 -2.87 0.50
C ASP A 137 5.57 -3.19 1.06
N MET A 138 4.58 -3.31 0.17
CA MET A 138 3.20 -3.63 0.52
C MET A 138 2.66 -4.81 -0.29
N PHE A 139 1.62 -5.41 0.25
CA PHE A 139 0.78 -6.40 -0.44
C PHE A 139 -0.69 -6.15 -0.11
N LEU A 140 -1.59 -6.62 -0.96
CA LEU A 140 -3.02 -6.62 -0.71
C LEU A 140 -3.44 -8.01 -0.21
N PHE A 141 -4.00 -8.06 0.99
CA PHE A 141 -4.49 -9.28 1.62
C PHE A 141 -6.00 -9.41 1.42
N LEU A 142 -6.44 -10.49 0.79
CA LEU A 142 -7.85 -10.73 0.48
C LEU A 142 -8.51 -11.66 1.51
N ARG A 143 -9.67 -11.26 2.01
CA ARG A 143 -10.48 -12.03 2.97
C ARG A 143 -11.96 -11.98 2.61
N ILE A 144 -12.68 -13.06 2.93
CA ILE A 144 -14.15 -13.07 2.87
C ILE A 144 -14.73 -12.01 3.80
N ARG A 145 -15.88 -11.45 3.47
CA ARG A 145 -16.61 -10.60 4.40
C ARG A 145 -17.19 -11.42 5.54
N SER A 146 -17.11 -10.87 6.76
CA SER A 146 -17.56 -11.53 7.98
C SER A 146 -19.02 -12.02 7.91
N GLY A 147 -19.90 -11.26 7.28
CA GLY A 147 -21.31 -11.63 7.11
C GLY A 147 -21.49 -12.94 6.30
N LEU A 148 -20.73 -13.11 5.22
CA LEU A 148 -20.76 -14.33 4.42
C LEU A 148 -20.10 -15.50 5.13
N ALA A 149 -19.01 -15.24 5.86
CA ALA A 149 -18.34 -16.28 6.64
C ALA A 149 -19.23 -16.81 7.76
N VAL A 150 -19.78 -15.91 8.59
CA VAL A 150 -20.53 -16.30 9.80
C VAL A 150 -21.91 -16.87 9.49
N LYS A 151 -22.62 -16.28 8.51
CA LYS A 151 -24.01 -16.68 8.22
C LYS A 151 -24.11 -17.84 7.22
N HIS A 152 -23.15 -17.99 6.34
CA HIS A 152 -23.24 -18.93 5.22
C HIS A 152 -22.04 -19.87 5.09
N GLY A 153 -21.10 -19.83 6.05
CA GLY A 153 -19.94 -20.73 6.03
C GLY A 153 -18.99 -20.50 4.85
N LEU A 154 -19.02 -19.34 4.21
CA LEU A 154 -18.17 -19.08 3.05
C LEU A 154 -16.77 -18.63 3.46
N MET A 155 -15.77 -19.01 2.67
CA MET A 155 -14.38 -18.60 2.81
C MET A 155 -13.79 -18.24 1.44
N VAL A 156 -12.77 -17.41 1.41
CA VAL A 156 -11.90 -17.27 0.22
C VAL A 156 -10.94 -18.47 0.23
N HIS A 157 -10.96 -19.23 -0.84
CA HIS A 157 -10.01 -20.33 -1.04
C HIS A 157 -8.61 -19.75 -1.26
N CYS A 158 -7.64 -20.21 -0.48
CA CYS A 158 -6.32 -19.62 -0.44
C CYS A 158 -6.39 -18.12 -0.05
N SER A 159 -5.97 -17.79 1.12
CA SER A 159 -5.88 -16.38 1.55
C SER A 159 -5.06 -15.62 0.52
N GLY A 160 -5.74 -14.88 -0.37
CA GLY A 160 -5.10 -14.25 -1.52
C GLY A 160 -4.12 -13.19 -1.07
N ILE A 161 -2.85 -13.39 -1.40
CA ILE A 161 -1.80 -12.37 -1.32
C ILE A 161 -1.61 -11.85 -2.73
N ILE A 162 -1.81 -10.55 -2.91
CA ILE A 162 -1.57 -9.85 -4.16
C ILE A 162 -0.33 -8.99 -3.95
N ASP A 163 0.76 -9.37 -4.57
CA ASP A 163 2.03 -8.67 -4.49
C ASP A 163 2.00 -7.35 -5.27
N ALA A 164 2.89 -6.42 -4.92
CA ALA A 164 2.95 -5.13 -5.59
C ALA A 164 3.28 -5.26 -7.09
N ASP A 165 4.11 -6.23 -7.46
CA ASP A 165 4.52 -6.51 -8.83
C ASP A 165 3.49 -7.32 -9.65
N TYR A 166 2.34 -7.70 -9.03
CA TYR A 166 1.27 -8.37 -9.74
C TYR A 166 0.54 -7.46 -10.72
N ALA A 167 0.46 -6.16 -10.42
CA ALA A 167 -0.14 -5.18 -11.29
C ALA A 167 0.62 -5.05 -12.62
N ASN A 168 -0.12 -4.88 -13.71
CA ASN A 168 0.41 -4.72 -15.06
C ASN A 168 1.27 -5.90 -15.56
N ASN A 169 1.11 -7.11 -14.98
CA ASN A 169 1.79 -8.28 -15.50
C ASN A 169 1.26 -8.65 -16.90
N PRO A 170 2.09 -9.29 -17.76
CA PRO A 170 1.75 -9.51 -19.18
C PRO A 170 0.61 -10.49 -19.40
N ASP A 171 0.31 -11.38 -18.43
CA ASP A 171 -0.70 -12.43 -18.64
C ASP A 171 -2.14 -11.90 -18.48
N ASN A 172 -2.38 -11.06 -17.48
CA ASN A 172 -3.74 -10.66 -17.11
C ASN A 172 -3.85 -9.22 -16.57
N ASP A 173 -2.85 -8.38 -16.83
CA ASP A 173 -2.77 -6.99 -16.39
C ASP A 173 -2.93 -6.81 -14.85
N GLY A 174 -2.67 -7.86 -14.07
CA GLY A 174 -2.85 -7.84 -12.62
C GLY A 174 -4.31 -8.03 -12.18
N ASN A 175 -5.13 -8.68 -13.01
CA ASN A 175 -6.55 -8.93 -12.72
C ASN A 175 -6.69 -9.78 -11.46
N ILE A 176 -7.16 -9.17 -10.38
CA ILE A 176 -7.37 -9.85 -9.11
C ILE A 176 -8.47 -10.88 -9.26
N GLY A 177 -8.15 -12.12 -8.87
CA GLY A 177 -9.09 -13.22 -8.88
C GLY A 177 -9.18 -13.92 -7.53
N ALA A 178 -10.32 -14.54 -7.26
CA ALA A 178 -10.54 -15.37 -6.09
C ALA A 178 -11.48 -16.52 -6.38
N MET A 179 -11.35 -17.59 -5.60
CA MET A 179 -12.31 -18.69 -5.51
C MET A 179 -12.92 -18.69 -4.12
N PHE A 180 -14.16 -19.13 -4.00
CA PHE A 180 -14.87 -19.21 -2.73
C PHE A 180 -15.13 -20.66 -2.37
N ILE A 181 -14.93 -20.99 -1.09
CA ILE A 181 -15.32 -22.29 -0.51
C ILE A 181 -16.64 -22.09 0.22
N ASN A 182 -17.51 -23.08 0.11
CA ASN A 182 -18.72 -23.22 0.90
C ASN A 182 -18.58 -24.43 1.83
N SER A 183 -18.62 -24.21 3.14
CA SER A 183 -18.57 -25.28 4.14
C SER A 183 -19.94 -25.74 4.62
N SER A 184 -21.03 -25.20 4.05
CA SER A 184 -22.40 -25.56 4.42
C SER A 184 -22.96 -26.66 3.51
N ASP A 185 -24.09 -27.25 3.93
CA ASP A 185 -24.82 -28.29 3.20
C ASP A 185 -25.67 -27.76 2.03
N GLU A 186 -25.82 -26.42 1.93
CA GLU A 186 -26.65 -25.78 0.93
C GLU A 186 -25.80 -24.98 -0.07
N GLU A 187 -26.23 -24.96 -1.33
CA GLU A 187 -25.64 -24.08 -2.34
C GLU A 187 -25.86 -22.62 -1.95
N TYR A 188 -24.83 -21.80 -2.12
CA TYR A 188 -24.92 -20.36 -1.95
C TYR A 188 -24.60 -19.61 -3.23
N ILE A 189 -25.44 -18.63 -3.57
CA ILE A 189 -25.22 -17.77 -4.73
C ILE A 189 -24.93 -16.34 -4.24
N ILE A 190 -23.67 -15.91 -4.41
CA ILE A 190 -23.29 -14.50 -4.20
C ILE A 190 -23.81 -13.72 -5.40
N LYS A 191 -24.77 -12.83 -5.19
CA LYS A 191 -25.42 -12.09 -6.28
C LYS A 191 -24.52 -11.02 -6.89
N LYS A 192 -24.68 -10.77 -8.18
CA LYS A 192 -24.00 -9.68 -8.89
C LYS A 192 -24.16 -8.37 -8.14
N GLY A 193 -23.02 -7.69 -7.89
CA GLY A 193 -22.97 -6.42 -7.17
C GLY A 193 -23.02 -6.55 -5.65
N GLU A 194 -23.14 -7.75 -5.10
CA GLU A 194 -23.01 -8.01 -3.66
C GLU A 194 -21.54 -7.85 -3.23
N ARG A 195 -21.33 -7.33 -2.02
CA ARG A 195 -20.00 -7.23 -1.42
C ARG A 195 -19.59 -8.59 -0.89
N CYS A 196 -18.66 -9.24 -1.55
CA CYS A 196 -18.28 -10.62 -1.26
C CYS A 196 -16.97 -10.75 -0.47
N MET A 197 -16.03 -9.88 -0.70
CA MET A 197 -14.66 -9.98 -0.21
C MET A 197 -14.16 -8.61 0.23
N GLN A 198 -13.11 -8.59 1.05
CA GLN A 198 -12.40 -7.38 1.45
C GLN A 198 -10.92 -7.52 1.15
N GLY A 199 -10.30 -6.43 0.68
CA GLY A 199 -8.87 -6.29 0.53
C GLY A 199 -8.30 -5.31 1.55
N ILE A 200 -7.21 -5.68 2.21
CA ILE A 200 -6.52 -4.86 3.21
C ILE A 200 -5.08 -4.69 2.75
N PHE A 201 -4.62 -3.44 2.60
CA PHE A 201 -3.23 -3.16 2.29
C PHE A 201 -2.37 -3.27 3.54
N LEU A 202 -1.31 -4.06 3.47
CA LEU A 202 -0.39 -4.34 4.58
C LEU A 202 1.06 -4.16 4.12
N CYS A 203 1.91 -3.66 5.02
CA CYS A 203 3.36 -3.65 4.80
C CYS A 203 3.98 -4.98 5.23
N TYR A 204 5.10 -5.35 4.62
CA TYR A 204 5.89 -6.51 5.02
C TYR A 204 7.38 -6.18 5.11
N ASN A 205 8.13 -7.05 5.73
CA ASN A 205 9.58 -6.95 5.81
C ASN A 205 10.22 -8.12 5.08
N THR A 206 11.38 -7.88 4.48
CA THR A 206 12.25 -8.92 3.93
C THR A 206 13.31 -9.32 4.94
N THR A 207 13.93 -10.48 4.76
CA THR A 207 15.05 -10.93 5.58
C THR A 207 16.31 -10.14 5.24
N ASN A 208 17.25 -10.04 6.21
CA ASN A 208 18.51 -9.30 5.98
C ASN A 208 19.40 -9.90 4.88
N ASN A 209 19.19 -11.16 4.54
CA ASN A 209 19.92 -11.89 3.49
C ASN A 209 19.04 -12.16 2.26
N ASP A 210 17.99 -11.37 2.06
CA ASP A 210 17.15 -11.46 0.88
C ASP A 210 17.97 -11.13 -0.38
N ASN A 211 17.91 -12.01 -1.37
CA ASN A 211 18.59 -11.89 -2.66
C ASN A 211 17.66 -12.09 -3.86
N ALA A 212 16.36 -11.97 -3.64
CA ALA A 212 15.37 -12.07 -4.70
C ALA A 212 15.61 -11.01 -5.78
N SER A 213 15.85 -11.45 -7.02
CA SER A 213 16.16 -10.58 -8.17
C SER A 213 15.27 -10.86 -9.39
N GLY A 214 14.34 -11.82 -9.27
CA GLY A 214 13.43 -12.20 -10.34
C GLY A 214 12.37 -11.12 -10.62
N ALA A 215 12.03 -10.92 -11.90
CA ALA A 215 10.86 -10.15 -12.29
C ALA A 215 9.66 -11.08 -12.47
N ARG A 216 8.46 -10.62 -12.11
CA ARG A 216 7.24 -11.39 -12.33
C ARG A 216 6.93 -11.50 -13.80
N GLY A 217 6.82 -12.74 -14.30
CA GLY A 217 6.49 -13.04 -15.71
C GLY A 217 4.99 -13.19 -15.98
N GLY A 218 4.15 -13.26 -14.94
CA GLY A 218 2.71 -13.47 -15.14
C GLY A 218 1.91 -13.70 -13.85
N GLY A 219 0.71 -14.27 -14.00
CA GLY A 219 -0.22 -14.58 -12.91
C GLY A 219 0.00 -15.96 -12.29
N TYR A 220 -1.03 -16.54 -11.75
CA TYR A 220 -1.15 -17.80 -11.00
C TYR A 220 -0.09 -18.87 -11.30
N GLY A 221 1.03 -18.88 -10.52
CA GLY A 221 2.08 -19.90 -10.66
C GLY A 221 3.19 -19.57 -11.67
N SER A 222 3.24 -18.33 -12.17
CA SER A 222 4.26 -17.89 -13.14
C SER A 222 5.69 -17.79 -12.56
N SER A 223 5.84 -17.79 -11.22
CA SER A 223 7.14 -17.79 -10.54
C SER A 223 7.88 -19.14 -10.61
N GLY A 224 7.33 -20.12 -11.33
CA GLY A 224 7.97 -21.42 -11.56
C GLY A 224 7.65 -22.47 -10.50
N LYS A 225 7.95 -23.73 -10.81
CA LYS A 225 7.83 -24.84 -9.85
C LYS A 225 9.14 -25.16 -9.14
N PHE A 226 10.27 -24.66 -9.62
CA PHE A 226 11.61 -24.84 -9.08
C PHE A 226 12.52 -23.69 -9.49
#